data_fce55c543e7eab75faf95335a922a535
#
_entry.id   fce55c543e7eab75faf95335a922a535
#
_cell.length_a   1.000
_cell.length_b   1.000
_cell.length_c   1.000
_cell.angle_alpha   90.00
_cell.angle_beta   90.00
_cell.angle_gamma   90.00
#
_symmetry.space_group_name_H-M   'P 1'
#
loop_
_entity.id
_entity.type
_entity.pdbx_description
1 polymer ?
#
loop_
_entity_poly.entity_id
_entity_poly.type
_entity_poly.pdbx_seq_one_letter_code
_entity_poly.pdbx_strand_id
1 'polypeptide(L)'
;MSEDIINKVRDAGVVGAGGAGFPTHVKLNAKVKRVLVNGASCEPLLSSDLWLMKEYPELLMRGLNLVITCTEAERGTICIKNKHPEVIKILKKTAEKDQFKKIDVFELEDFYPAGDEHVLVYEVTGNVVPEGGIPLEVGVVVTNVESLINIARAVEDGQPVVERYLTVTGEVKNHLIVKVPIGTAIGEIIDMAGGVTIDNYKIVIGGPMMGTVTDDLSTPVTKTTSGVIVLPANHNVVAGKITDPDRILRLTQIACCQCMRCTDTCPRNLLGHALVPHMIMRNLRLGVTHKLMEDALICSECGICEKYACPMLVSPREVNKQIKAALMEKGHRRERKKDEFKPSFFMKVRRIPSKRLVQKLQLGAYDTHPDYSAQDSKVKKRSEE
;
A
#
# COMPACT_ATOMS: atom_id res chain seq x y z
N MET A 1 7.32 30.98 1.21
CA MET A 1 6.07 30.19 1.41
C MET A 1 6.31 28.71 1.24
N SER A 2 6.78 28.18 0.09
CA SER A 2 7.01 26.74 -0.08
C SER A 2 8.07 26.17 0.87
N GLU A 3 9.18 26.87 1.08
CA GLU A 3 10.24 26.45 2.00
C GLU A 3 9.77 26.37 3.46
N ASP A 4 8.95 27.33 3.91
CA ASP A 4 8.34 27.30 5.25
C ASP A 4 7.42 26.08 5.43
N ILE A 5 6.58 25.76 4.41
CA ILE A 5 5.73 24.57 4.42
C ILE A 5 6.60 23.29 4.51
N ILE A 6 7.65 23.17 3.69
CA ILE A 6 8.55 22.03 3.67
C ILE A 6 9.22 21.83 5.03
N ASN A 7 9.68 22.92 5.68
CA ASN A 7 10.29 22.88 7.00
C ASN A 7 9.29 22.43 8.07
N LYS A 8 8.06 22.99 8.10
CA LYS A 8 7.01 22.57 9.03
C LYS A 8 6.68 21.08 8.89
N VAL A 9 6.56 20.59 7.65
CA VAL A 9 6.30 19.17 7.36
C VAL A 9 7.44 18.26 7.84
N ARG A 10 8.70 18.70 7.67
CA ARG A 10 9.87 17.98 8.17
C ARG A 10 9.88 17.94 9.70
N ASP A 11 9.72 19.08 10.33
CA ASP A 11 9.83 19.25 11.78
C ASP A 11 8.67 18.53 12.52
N ALA A 12 7.49 18.48 11.91
CA ALA A 12 6.37 17.67 12.37
C ALA A 12 6.56 16.15 12.16
N GLY A 13 7.64 15.74 11.49
CA GLY A 13 7.95 14.32 11.24
C GLY A 13 6.96 13.61 10.33
N VAL A 14 6.38 14.31 9.33
CA VAL A 14 5.43 13.71 8.38
C VAL A 14 6.18 12.78 7.43
N VAL A 15 5.74 11.53 7.37
CA VAL A 15 6.25 10.50 6.47
C VAL A 15 5.11 9.89 5.65
N GLY A 16 5.47 9.12 4.62
CA GLY A 16 4.50 8.38 3.81
C GLY A 16 3.76 7.33 4.63
N ALA A 17 2.50 7.58 4.98
CA ALA A 17 1.69 6.72 5.82
C ALA A 17 1.20 5.42 5.13
N GLY A 18 1.37 5.31 3.80
CA GLY A 18 0.96 4.14 3.01
C GLY A 18 1.88 2.91 3.11
N GLY A 19 2.79 2.85 4.08
CA GLY A 19 3.64 1.69 4.36
C GLY A 19 5.15 1.91 4.12
N ALA A 20 5.54 2.71 3.12
CA ALA A 20 6.96 2.89 2.76
C ALA A 20 7.72 3.85 3.71
N GLY A 21 7.02 4.71 4.47
CA GLY A 21 7.66 5.63 5.42
C GLY A 21 8.57 6.69 4.79
N PHE A 22 8.48 6.96 3.49
CA PHE A 22 9.34 7.91 2.82
C PHE A 22 9.14 9.33 3.37
N PRO A 23 10.21 10.08 3.67
CA PRO A 23 10.12 11.43 4.19
C PRO A 23 9.34 12.37 3.26
N THR A 24 8.20 12.88 3.71
CA THR A 24 7.28 13.64 2.86
C THR A 24 7.86 14.97 2.38
N HIS A 25 8.65 15.65 3.24
CA HIS A 25 9.31 16.91 2.88
C HIS A 25 10.21 16.80 1.63
N VAL A 26 10.79 15.61 1.38
CA VAL A 26 11.61 15.36 0.17
C VAL A 26 10.73 15.35 -1.07
N LYS A 27 9.53 14.75 -0.99
CA LYS A 27 8.55 14.76 -2.10
C LYS A 27 8.06 16.19 -2.40
N LEU A 28 7.89 17.03 -1.39
CA LEU A 28 7.43 18.42 -1.54
C LEU A 28 8.43 19.34 -2.25
N ASN A 29 9.71 19.00 -2.21
CA ASN A 29 10.76 19.78 -2.86
C ASN A 29 10.91 19.47 -4.37
N ALA A 30 10.03 18.66 -4.93
CA ALA A 30 10.04 18.28 -6.34
C ALA A 30 9.12 19.22 -7.15
N LYS A 31 9.46 19.48 -8.41
CA LYS A 31 8.57 20.17 -9.36
C LYS A 31 7.92 19.14 -10.27
N VAL A 32 6.58 19.11 -10.31
CA VAL A 32 5.83 18.12 -11.07
C VAL A 32 4.61 18.72 -11.77
N LYS A 33 4.07 18.02 -12.75
CA LYS A 33 2.84 18.43 -13.44
C LYS A 33 1.60 18.05 -12.64
N ARG A 34 1.62 16.92 -11.91
CA ARG A 34 0.45 16.39 -11.24
C ARG A 34 0.80 15.72 -9.90
N VAL A 35 -0.07 15.92 -8.91
CA VAL A 35 -0.03 15.17 -7.64
C VAL A 35 -1.16 14.15 -7.64
N LEU A 36 -0.86 12.89 -7.40
CA LEU A 36 -1.84 11.82 -7.24
C LEU A 36 -1.98 11.43 -5.77
N VAL A 37 -3.21 11.38 -5.30
CA VAL A 37 -3.54 10.86 -3.97
C VAL A 37 -3.94 9.40 -4.10
N ASN A 38 -3.17 8.53 -3.49
CA ASN A 38 -3.47 7.11 -3.44
C ASN A 38 -4.56 6.81 -2.39
N GLY A 39 -5.81 6.90 -2.80
CA GLY A 39 -6.99 6.49 -2.05
C GLY A 39 -7.55 5.13 -2.50
N ALA A 40 -6.76 4.33 -3.21
CA ALA A 40 -7.20 3.04 -3.77
C ALA A 40 -7.57 2.00 -2.70
N SER A 41 -7.07 2.14 -1.46
CA SER A 41 -7.31 1.19 -0.35
C SER A 41 -7.20 -0.27 -0.82
N CYS A 42 -6.01 -0.65 -1.33
CA CYS A 42 -5.87 -1.90 -2.09
C CYS A 42 -5.71 -3.15 -1.22
N GLU A 43 -5.14 -3.03 -0.03
CA GLU A 43 -5.02 -4.16 0.88
C GLU A 43 -6.40 -4.59 1.35
N PRO A 44 -6.77 -5.87 1.15
CA PRO A 44 -8.05 -6.36 1.68
C PRO A 44 -8.18 -6.10 3.18
N LEU A 45 -9.40 -5.88 3.66
CA LEU A 45 -9.75 -5.64 5.05
C LEU A 45 -9.28 -4.30 5.65
N LEU A 46 -8.42 -3.53 4.98
CA LEU A 46 -7.98 -2.22 5.46
C LEU A 46 -8.89 -1.11 4.93
N SER A 47 -9.46 -0.31 5.82
CA SER A 47 -10.43 0.74 5.49
C SER A 47 -10.12 2.11 6.11
N SER A 48 -8.99 2.26 6.81
CA SER A 48 -8.63 3.53 7.47
C SER A 48 -8.54 4.71 6.48
N ASP A 49 -7.89 4.53 5.32
CA ASP A 49 -7.80 5.58 4.30
C ASP A 49 -9.19 5.97 3.75
N LEU A 50 -10.07 4.97 3.55
CA LEU A 50 -11.43 5.20 3.07
C LEU A 50 -12.26 6.00 4.10
N TRP A 51 -12.15 5.63 5.37
CA TRP A 51 -12.79 6.32 6.47
C TRP A 51 -12.27 7.77 6.58
N LEU A 52 -10.96 7.99 6.48
CA LEU A 52 -10.35 9.32 6.50
C LEU A 52 -10.85 10.21 5.37
N MET A 53 -11.00 9.67 4.16
CA MET A 53 -11.57 10.40 3.01
C MET A 53 -13.03 10.81 3.23
N LYS A 54 -13.79 10.00 3.98
CA LYS A 54 -15.19 10.28 4.32
C LYS A 54 -15.31 11.32 5.41
N GLU A 55 -14.56 11.17 6.50
CA GLU A 55 -14.68 12.01 7.70
C GLU A 55 -13.94 13.35 7.58
N TYR A 56 -12.81 13.39 6.86
CA TYR A 56 -11.96 14.57 6.75
C TYR A 56 -11.71 15.02 5.31
N PRO A 57 -12.74 15.10 4.44
CA PRO A 57 -12.54 15.40 3.01
C PRO A 57 -11.93 16.80 2.78
N GLU A 58 -12.32 17.80 3.57
CA GLU A 58 -11.77 19.15 3.43
C GLU A 58 -10.32 19.23 3.92
N LEU A 59 -9.99 18.58 5.02
CA LEU A 59 -8.63 18.57 5.56
C LEU A 59 -7.67 17.85 4.59
N LEU A 60 -8.14 16.74 3.98
CA LEU A 60 -7.44 16.06 2.90
C LEU A 60 -7.15 17.01 1.73
N MET A 61 -8.14 17.77 1.28
CA MET A 61 -7.99 18.68 0.14
C MET A 61 -7.13 19.89 0.48
N ARG A 62 -7.17 20.40 1.70
CA ARG A 62 -6.24 21.44 2.15
C ARG A 62 -4.79 20.94 2.12
N GLY A 63 -4.54 19.75 2.65
CA GLY A 63 -3.23 19.12 2.54
C GLY A 63 -2.76 18.92 1.10
N LEU A 64 -3.67 18.52 0.21
CA LEU A 64 -3.36 18.38 -1.22
C LEU A 64 -3.03 19.74 -1.86
N ASN A 65 -3.75 20.81 -1.52
CA ASN A 65 -3.44 22.17 -2.01
C ASN A 65 -2.05 22.64 -1.56
N LEU A 66 -1.65 22.33 -0.33
CA LEU A 66 -0.29 22.63 0.15
C LEU A 66 0.78 21.88 -0.68
N VAL A 67 0.53 20.61 -1.00
CA VAL A 67 1.43 19.83 -1.87
C VAL A 67 1.46 20.42 -3.29
N ILE A 68 0.31 20.76 -3.89
CA ILE A 68 0.22 21.41 -5.20
C ILE A 68 1.04 22.70 -5.21
N THR A 69 0.93 23.50 -4.15
CA THR A 69 1.67 24.77 -4.02
C THR A 69 3.18 24.54 -3.95
N CYS A 70 3.65 23.61 -3.12
CA CYS A 70 5.08 23.33 -2.97
C CYS A 70 5.68 22.75 -4.25
N THR A 71 4.96 21.85 -4.91
CA THR A 71 5.44 21.14 -6.10
C THR A 71 5.20 21.88 -7.41
N GLU A 72 4.57 23.08 -7.35
CA GLU A 72 4.16 23.87 -8.51
C GLU A 72 3.27 23.07 -9.49
N ALA A 73 2.53 22.09 -8.98
CA ALA A 73 1.72 21.21 -9.81
C ALA A 73 0.51 21.97 -10.41
N GLU A 74 0.15 21.60 -11.62
CA GLU A 74 -1.04 22.15 -12.30
C GLU A 74 -2.33 21.65 -11.65
N ARG A 75 -2.32 20.39 -11.15
CA ARG A 75 -3.50 19.69 -10.65
C ARG A 75 -3.16 18.62 -9.61
N GLY A 76 -4.09 18.40 -8.67
CA GLY A 76 -4.13 17.27 -7.75
C GLY A 76 -5.30 16.33 -8.08
N THR A 77 -5.08 15.02 -8.04
CA THR A 77 -6.12 14.05 -8.38
C THR A 77 -6.25 13.03 -7.25
N ILE A 78 -7.44 12.92 -6.65
CA ILE A 78 -7.74 11.91 -5.64
C ILE A 78 -8.21 10.64 -6.36
N CYS A 79 -7.44 9.56 -6.22
CA CYS A 79 -7.70 8.30 -6.92
C CYS A 79 -8.36 7.32 -5.95
N ILE A 80 -9.61 6.95 -6.21
CA ILE A 80 -10.43 6.08 -5.37
C ILE A 80 -11.11 5.01 -6.23
N LYS A 81 -11.30 3.80 -5.70
CA LYS A 81 -12.00 2.74 -6.42
C LYS A 81 -13.49 3.04 -6.58
N ASN A 82 -14.02 2.77 -7.77
CA ASN A 82 -15.42 3.02 -8.16
C ASN A 82 -16.46 2.28 -7.31
N LYS A 83 -16.05 1.26 -6.56
CA LYS A 83 -16.92 0.53 -5.63
C LYS A 83 -17.33 1.31 -4.37
N HIS A 84 -16.82 2.53 -4.18
CA HIS A 84 -17.11 3.40 -3.03
C HIS A 84 -17.89 4.67 -3.45
N PRO A 85 -19.12 4.55 -4.02
CA PRO A 85 -19.84 5.68 -4.62
C PRO A 85 -20.20 6.76 -3.61
N GLU A 86 -20.45 6.41 -2.35
CA GLU A 86 -20.76 7.38 -1.28
C GLU A 86 -19.57 8.31 -1.02
N VAL A 87 -18.36 7.75 -0.84
CA VAL A 87 -17.16 8.55 -0.59
C VAL A 87 -16.80 9.38 -1.83
N ILE A 88 -16.94 8.82 -3.02
CA ILE A 88 -16.73 9.55 -4.28
C ILE A 88 -17.66 10.78 -4.36
N LYS A 89 -18.92 10.62 -4.00
CA LYS A 89 -19.90 11.72 -3.97
C LYS A 89 -19.48 12.84 -2.99
N ILE A 90 -19.03 12.46 -1.80
CA ILE A 90 -18.51 13.41 -0.78
C ILE A 90 -17.30 14.16 -1.32
N LEU A 91 -16.31 13.45 -1.88
CA LEU A 91 -15.10 14.04 -2.42
C LEU A 91 -15.40 14.99 -3.58
N LYS A 92 -16.23 14.56 -4.55
CA LYS A 92 -16.63 15.42 -5.68
C LYS A 92 -17.32 16.70 -5.21
N LYS A 93 -18.29 16.57 -4.29
CA LYS A 93 -18.99 17.74 -3.71
C LYS A 93 -18.03 18.69 -2.97
N THR A 94 -17.03 18.15 -2.27
CA THR A 94 -16.03 18.97 -1.58
C THR A 94 -15.12 19.69 -2.58
N ALA A 95 -14.73 19.01 -3.67
CA ALA A 95 -13.90 19.58 -4.73
C ALA A 95 -14.56 20.73 -5.52
N GLU A 96 -15.91 20.84 -5.50
CA GLU A 96 -16.64 21.94 -6.13
C GLU A 96 -16.39 23.31 -5.47
N LYS A 97 -15.86 23.34 -4.22
CA LYS A 97 -15.56 24.59 -3.53
C LYS A 97 -14.44 25.34 -4.26
N ASP A 98 -14.59 26.66 -4.37
CA ASP A 98 -13.67 27.55 -5.10
C ASP A 98 -12.19 27.36 -4.75
N GLN A 99 -11.91 27.11 -3.48
CA GLN A 99 -10.55 26.90 -2.98
C GLN A 99 -9.90 25.58 -3.47
N PHE A 100 -10.69 24.65 -4.03
CA PHE A 100 -10.25 23.34 -4.47
C PHE A 100 -10.32 23.13 -5.99
N LYS A 101 -10.43 24.19 -6.79
CA LYS A 101 -10.56 24.16 -8.26
C LYS A 101 -9.46 23.38 -8.99
N LYS A 102 -8.30 23.20 -8.38
CA LYS A 102 -7.19 22.42 -8.93
C LYS A 102 -7.27 20.94 -8.57
N ILE A 103 -8.31 20.50 -7.84
CA ILE A 103 -8.45 19.15 -7.36
C ILE A 103 -9.57 18.44 -8.12
N ASP A 104 -9.29 17.25 -8.61
CA ASP A 104 -10.29 16.35 -9.20
C ASP A 104 -10.29 14.96 -8.52
N VAL A 105 -11.32 14.17 -8.83
CA VAL A 105 -11.49 12.80 -8.33
C VAL A 105 -11.48 11.86 -9.51
N PHE A 106 -10.58 10.89 -9.51
CA PHE A 106 -10.45 9.84 -10.52
C PHE A 106 -10.96 8.52 -9.97
N GLU A 107 -11.92 7.92 -10.69
CA GLU A 107 -12.52 6.63 -10.32
C GLU A 107 -11.71 5.48 -10.92
N LEU A 108 -11.00 4.76 -10.04
CA LEU A 108 -10.26 3.55 -10.42
C LEU A 108 -11.20 2.35 -10.54
N GLU A 109 -10.91 1.44 -11.45
CA GLU A 109 -11.52 0.10 -11.44
C GLU A 109 -11.13 -0.67 -10.16
N ASP A 110 -12.02 -1.57 -9.69
CA ASP A 110 -11.77 -2.37 -8.49
C ASP A 110 -10.91 -3.60 -8.79
N PHE A 111 -9.61 -3.42 -8.76
CA PHE A 111 -8.62 -4.49 -8.90
C PHE A 111 -7.45 -4.32 -7.92
N TYR A 112 -6.65 -5.38 -7.78
CA TYR A 112 -5.38 -5.36 -7.05
C TYR A 112 -4.21 -5.57 -8.02
N PRO A 113 -3.12 -4.79 -7.92
CA PRO A 113 -2.83 -3.70 -6.98
C PRO A 113 -3.02 -2.30 -7.63
N ALA A 114 -4.26 -1.80 -7.73
CA ALA A 114 -4.52 -0.47 -8.28
C ALA A 114 -3.79 0.67 -7.55
N GLY A 115 -3.43 0.46 -6.27
CA GLY A 115 -2.66 1.40 -5.44
C GLY A 115 -1.14 1.24 -5.51
N ASP A 116 -0.60 0.35 -6.34
CA ASP A 116 0.83 0.37 -6.66
C ASP A 116 1.17 1.67 -7.38
N GLU A 117 2.20 2.41 -6.92
CA GLU A 117 2.48 3.76 -7.45
C GLU A 117 2.66 3.78 -8.99
N HIS A 118 3.34 2.78 -9.57
CA HIS A 118 3.55 2.71 -11.02
C HIS A 118 2.24 2.39 -11.78
N VAL A 119 1.43 1.49 -11.22
CA VAL A 119 0.10 1.17 -11.77
C VAL A 119 -0.80 2.39 -11.68
N LEU A 120 -0.84 3.06 -10.54
CA LEU A 120 -1.65 4.25 -10.32
C LEU A 120 -1.31 5.37 -11.30
N VAL A 121 -0.01 5.65 -11.49
CA VAL A 121 0.46 6.65 -12.47
C VAL A 121 -0.02 6.30 -13.87
N TYR A 122 0.14 5.04 -14.28
CA TYR A 122 -0.32 4.59 -15.60
C TYR A 122 -1.83 4.72 -15.76
N GLU A 123 -2.63 4.30 -14.76
CA GLU A 123 -4.10 4.39 -14.81
C GLU A 123 -4.61 5.82 -15.01
N VAL A 124 -3.97 6.78 -14.34
CA VAL A 124 -4.44 8.18 -14.33
C VAL A 124 -3.85 8.99 -15.49
N THR A 125 -2.62 8.71 -15.89
CA THR A 125 -1.88 9.57 -16.83
C THR A 125 -1.60 8.91 -18.18
N GLY A 126 -1.70 7.58 -18.28
CA GLY A 126 -1.25 6.80 -19.43
C GLY A 126 0.27 6.65 -19.53
N ASN A 127 1.05 7.31 -18.67
CA ASN A 127 2.50 7.25 -18.70
C ASN A 127 3.02 6.05 -17.90
N VAL A 128 3.99 5.36 -18.43
CA VAL A 128 4.70 4.29 -17.70
C VAL A 128 5.93 4.88 -17.01
N VAL A 129 6.01 4.71 -15.69
CA VAL A 129 7.22 5.06 -14.94
C VAL A 129 8.35 4.14 -15.39
N PRO A 130 9.56 4.68 -15.70
CA PRO A 130 10.69 3.87 -16.14
C PRO A 130 11.05 2.73 -15.19
N GLU A 131 11.68 1.70 -15.73
CA GLU A 131 12.09 0.53 -14.97
C GLU A 131 13.11 0.90 -13.87
N GLY A 132 12.80 0.57 -12.62
CA GLY A 132 13.61 0.98 -11.47
C GLY A 132 13.57 2.49 -11.17
N GLY A 133 12.74 3.25 -11.88
CA GLY A 133 12.49 4.67 -11.68
C GLY A 133 11.44 4.97 -10.62
N ILE A 134 11.12 6.23 -10.46
CA ILE A 134 10.10 6.76 -9.54
C ILE A 134 9.10 7.64 -10.30
N PRO A 135 7.88 7.82 -9.79
CA PRO A 135 6.83 8.64 -10.42
C PRO A 135 7.28 10.05 -10.83
N LEU A 136 8.24 10.62 -10.10
CA LEU A 136 8.81 11.93 -10.39
C LEU A 136 9.40 12.05 -11.80
N GLU A 137 9.95 10.96 -12.34
CA GLU A 137 10.58 10.93 -13.67
C GLU A 137 9.56 11.13 -14.81
N VAL A 138 8.29 10.93 -14.53
CA VAL A 138 7.18 11.23 -15.45
C VAL A 138 6.34 12.44 -15.02
N GLY A 139 6.92 13.29 -14.17
CA GLY A 139 6.29 14.54 -13.72
C GLY A 139 5.14 14.35 -12.73
N VAL A 140 5.18 13.29 -11.91
CA VAL A 140 4.13 12.95 -10.97
C VAL A 140 4.69 12.74 -9.56
N VAL A 141 4.00 13.23 -8.54
CA VAL A 141 4.19 12.82 -7.14
C VAL A 141 2.97 12.02 -6.71
N VAL A 142 3.21 10.87 -6.07
CA VAL A 142 2.16 10.07 -5.42
C VAL A 142 2.25 10.25 -3.91
N THR A 143 1.12 10.49 -3.26
CA THR A 143 1.02 10.65 -1.80
C THR A 143 -0.15 9.83 -1.25
N ASN A 144 -0.11 9.50 0.05
CA ASN A 144 -1.17 8.77 0.73
C ASN A 144 -2.17 9.75 1.38
N VAL A 145 -3.41 9.30 1.61
CA VAL A 145 -4.52 10.05 2.20
C VAL A 145 -4.13 10.64 3.57
N GLU A 146 -3.70 9.79 4.51
CA GLU A 146 -3.35 10.23 5.87
C GLU A 146 -2.13 11.14 5.88
N SER A 147 -1.17 10.94 4.97
CA SER A 147 -0.02 11.85 4.85
C SER A 147 -0.46 13.27 4.50
N LEU A 148 -1.47 13.45 3.65
CA LEU A 148 -2.01 14.78 3.31
C LEU A 148 -2.72 15.43 4.50
N ILE A 149 -3.51 14.66 5.24
CA ILE A 149 -4.15 15.13 6.47
C ILE A 149 -3.10 15.60 7.48
N ASN A 150 -2.02 14.83 7.62
CA ASN A 150 -0.90 15.17 8.50
C ASN A 150 -0.13 16.41 8.02
N ILE A 151 0.01 16.61 6.69
CA ILE A 151 0.58 17.86 6.13
C ILE A 151 -0.29 19.07 6.52
N ALA A 152 -1.60 18.97 6.36
CA ALA A 152 -2.50 20.08 6.71
C ALA A 152 -2.38 20.41 8.20
N ARG A 153 -2.47 19.43 9.09
CA ARG A 153 -2.32 19.62 10.54
C ARG A 153 -0.96 20.20 10.93
N ALA A 154 0.11 19.73 10.30
CA ALA A 154 1.46 20.24 10.58
C ALA A 154 1.63 21.71 10.19
N VAL A 155 1.09 22.11 9.05
CA VAL A 155 1.27 23.46 8.51
C VAL A 155 0.31 24.48 9.14
N GLU A 156 -0.96 24.09 9.32
CA GLU A 156 -2.03 24.97 9.80
C GLU A 156 -2.08 25.05 11.33
N ASP A 157 -1.93 23.88 12.00
CA ASP A 157 -2.10 23.76 13.45
C ASP A 157 -0.79 23.54 14.21
N GLY A 158 0.34 23.37 13.51
CA GLY A 158 1.64 23.05 14.13
C GLY A 158 1.71 21.66 14.79
N GLN A 159 0.82 20.74 14.42
CA GLN A 159 0.71 19.43 15.07
C GLN A 159 1.75 18.45 14.53
N PRO A 160 2.61 17.86 15.37
CA PRO A 160 3.52 16.79 14.98
C PRO A 160 2.76 15.48 14.76
N VAL A 161 3.35 14.57 13.97
CA VAL A 161 2.79 13.22 13.75
C VAL A 161 3.13 12.32 14.92
N VAL A 162 2.25 12.27 15.89
CA VAL A 162 2.35 11.45 17.12
C VAL A 162 1.27 10.39 17.24
N GLU A 163 0.31 10.39 16.33
CA GLU A 163 -0.84 9.49 16.31
C GLU A 163 -0.99 8.83 14.94
N ARG A 164 -1.68 7.70 14.91
CA ARG A 164 -1.93 6.91 13.71
C ARG A 164 -3.37 6.42 13.67
N TYR A 165 -3.99 6.47 12.48
CA TYR A 165 -5.24 5.78 12.20
C TYR A 165 -4.96 4.40 11.63
N LEU A 166 -5.59 3.36 12.18
CA LEU A 166 -5.42 2.01 11.69
C LEU A 166 -6.71 1.18 11.81
N THR A 167 -6.82 0.16 10.98
CA THR A 167 -7.93 -0.79 11.00
C THR A 167 -7.61 -1.96 11.92
N VAL A 168 -8.57 -2.34 12.76
CA VAL A 168 -8.53 -3.56 13.59
C VAL A 168 -9.64 -4.47 13.15
N THR A 169 -9.33 -5.71 12.75
CA THR A 169 -10.31 -6.64 12.19
C THR A 169 -9.84 -8.10 12.28
N GLY A 170 -10.63 -9.02 11.76
CA GLY A 170 -10.38 -10.47 11.82
C GLY A 170 -11.10 -11.09 13.02
N GLU A 171 -10.45 -12.03 13.70
CA GLU A 171 -10.97 -12.73 14.88
C GLU A 171 -10.89 -11.86 16.14
N VAL A 172 -11.53 -10.70 16.09
CA VAL A 172 -11.73 -9.76 17.21
C VAL A 172 -13.22 -9.52 17.44
N LYS A 173 -13.59 -9.16 18.67
CA LYS A 173 -15.00 -8.98 19.03
C LYS A 173 -15.67 -7.82 18.27
N ASN A 174 -14.95 -6.71 18.07
CA ASN A 174 -15.43 -5.55 17.34
C ASN A 174 -14.44 -5.15 16.26
N HIS A 175 -14.91 -5.01 15.03
CA HIS A 175 -14.10 -4.44 13.94
C HIS A 175 -14.11 -2.92 14.06
N LEU A 176 -12.94 -2.28 14.13
CA LEU A 176 -12.82 -0.86 14.46
C LEU A 176 -11.81 -0.16 13.54
N ILE A 177 -12.02 1.13 13.37
CA ILE A 177 -10.93 2.05 13.02
C ILE A 177 -10.59 2.81 14.29
N VAL A 178 -9.34 2.73 14.70
CA VAL A 178 -8.84 3.37 15.90
C VAL A 178 -7.82 4.44 15.58
N LYS A 179 -7.82 5.50 16.40
CA LYS A 179 -6.78 6.53 16.42
C LYS A 179 -5.97 6.34 17.71
N VAL A 180 -4.70 6.02 17.59
CA VAL A 180 -3.84 5.71 18.74
C VAL A 180 -2.50 6.43 18.65
N PRO A 181 -1.84 6.73 19.79
CA PRO A 181 -0.47 7.20 19.81
C PRO A 181 0.49 6.22 19.12
N ILE A 182 1.50 6.75 18.45
CA ILE A 182 2.63 5.96 17.96
C ILE A 182 3.35 5.39 19.18
N GLY A 183 3.70 4.09 19.14
CA GLY A 183 4.25 3.37 20.27
C GLY A 183 3.24 2.54 21.07
N THR A 184 1.93 2.72 20.85
CA THR A 184 0.89 1.87 21.47
C THR A 184 1.13 0.41 21.09
N ALA A 185 1.09 -0.49 22.08
CA ALA A 185 1.29 -1.92 21.85
C ALA A 185 0.10 -2.54 21.09
N ILE A 186 0.39 -3.50 20.20
CA ILE A 186 -0.66 -4.19 19.41
C ILE A 186 -1.68 -4.89 20.34
N GLY A 187 -1.25 -5.40 21.50
CA GLY A 187 -2.15 -6.00 22.49
C GLY A 187 -3.20 -5.02 23.00
N GLU A 188 -2.81 -3.79 23.33
CA GLU A 188 -3.76 -2.75 23.77
C GLU A 188 -4.78 -2.43 22.67
N ILE A 189 -4.37 -2.48 21.41
CA ILE A 189 -5.27 -2.23 20.28
C ILE A 189 -6.30 -3.36 20.13
N ILE A 190 -5.87 -4.62 20.31
CA ILE A 190 -6.75 -5.78 20.29
C ILE A 190 -7.73 -5.69 21.46
N ASP A 191 -7.28 -5.27 22.64
CA ASP A 191 -8.16 -5.06 23.82
C ASP A 191 -9.19 -3.94 23.56
N MET A 192 -8.82 -2.85 22.87
CA MET A 192 -9.77 -1.83 22.43
C MET A 192 -10.88 -2.40 21.53
N ALA A 193 -10.56 -3.44 20.74
CA ALA A 193 -11.51 -4.16 19.90
C ALA A 193 -12.34 -5.21 20.70
N GLY A 194 -12.18 -5.27 22.01
CA GLY A 194 -12.90 -6.19 22.91
C GLY A 194 -12.21 -7.56 23.07
N GLY A 195 -10.97 -7.68 22.62
CA GLY A 195 -10.18 -8.91 22.66
C GLY A 195 -10.41 -9.84 21.47
N VAL A 196 -9.66 -10.94 21.44
CA VAL A 196 -9.75 -11.97 20.41
C VAL A 196 -10.95 -12.90 20.65
N THR A 197 -11.46 -13.52 19.58
CA THR A 197 -12.59 -14.47 19.61
C THR A 197 -12.16 -15.94 19.56
N ILE A 198 -10.88 -16.21 19.36
CA ILE A 198 -10.30 -17.57 19.24
C ILE A 198 -9.00 -17.68 20.03
N ASP A 199 -8.63 -18.90 20.46
CA ASP A 199 -7.42 -19.13 21.25
C ASP A 199 -6.14 -19.28 20.39
N ASN A 200 -6.25 -19.93 19.23
CA ASN A 200 -5.08 -20.20 18.36
C ASN A 200 -5.04 -19.26 17.16
N TYR A 201 -4.39 -18.12 17.33
CA TYR A 201 -4.33 -17.05 16.35
C TYR A 201 -2.91 -16.54 16.09
N LYS A 202 -2.77 -15.78 15.03
CA LYS A 202 -1.61 -14.95 14.69
C LYS A 202 -2.10 -13.56 14.31
N ILE A 203 -1.21 -12.60 14.42
CA ILE A 203 -1.49 -11.20 14.13
C ILE A 203 -0.77 -10.82 12.82
N VAL A 204 -1.51 -10.25 11.88
CA VAL A 204 -0.94 -9.62 10.68
C VAL A 204 -0.90 -8.12 10.92
N ILE A 205 0.30 -7.55 10.94
CA ILE A 205 0.52 -6.10 10.99
C ILE A 205 0.58 -5.57 9.55
N GLY A 206 -0.31 -4.64 9.21
CA GLY A 206 -0.57 -4.21 7.84
C GLY A 206 -1.64 -5.04 7.17
N GLY A 207 -1.60 -5.15 5.83
CA GLY A 207 -2.60 -5.89 5.07
C GLY A 207 -2.25 -7.36 4.82
N PRO A 208 -3.24 -8.17 4.38
CA PRO A 208 -3.05 -9.59 4.12
C PRO A 208 -2.01 -9.89 3.04
N MET A 209 -1.86 -8.99 2.06
CA MET A 209 -0.94 -9.17 0.95
C MET A 209 0.49 -8.82 1.33
N MET A 210 0.73 -7.63 1.86
CA MET A 210 2.08 -7.11 2.08
C MET A 210 2.51 -7.10 3.56
N GLY A 211 1.60 -7.20 4.52
CA GLY A 211 1.88 -7.14 5.95
C GLY A 211 2.77 -8.29 6.46
N THR A 212 3.22 -8.17 7.69
CA THR A 212 4.05 -9.15 8.41
C THR A 212 3.24 -9.88 9.48
N VAL A 213 3.68 -11.07 9.87
CA VAL A 213 3.03 -11.86 10.94
C VAL A 213 3.86 -11.77 12.22
N THR A 214 3.19 -11.62 13.34
CA THR A 214 3.79 -11.63 14.68
C THR A 214 2.90 -12.34 15.69
N ASP A 215 3.50 -12.79 16.80
CA ASP A 215 2.83 -13.26 18.02
C ASP A 215 3.05 -12.28 19.17
N ASP A 216 3.94 -11.33 18.98
CA ASP A 216 4.37 -10.41 20.02
C ASP A 216 3.35 -9.27 20.15
N LEU A 217 2.55 -9.34 21.21
CA LEU A 217 1.56 -8.33 21.57
C LEU A 217 2.20 -7.00 22.00
N SER A 218 3.49 -7.00 22.37
CA SER A 218 4.23 -5.79 22.74
C SER A 218 4.72 -4.98 21.53
N THR A 219 4.60 -5.54 20.31
CA THR A 219 4.99 -4.84 19.07
C THR A 219 4.33 -3.46 18.99
N PRO A 220 5.11 -2.36 18.85
CA PRO A 220 4.54 -1.02 18.86
C PRO A 220 3.94 -0.62 17.51
N VAL A 221 2.91 0.20 17.54
CA VAL A 221 2.43 0.95 16.38
C VAL A 221 3.50 1.93 15.91
N THR A 222 3.74 1.96 14.62
CA THR A 222 4.65 2.90 13.95
C THR A 222 3.89 3.85 13.03
N LYS A 223 4.56 4.86 12.50
CA LYS A 223 3.99 5.78 11.49
C LYS A 223 3.51 5.07 10.23
N THR A 224 3.94 3.84 9.98
CA THR A 224 3.60 3.04 8.79
C THR A 224 2.63 1.90 9.04
N THR A 225 2.25 1.65 10.30
CA THR A 225 1.27 0.61 10.66
C THR A 225 -0.12 1.00 10.13
N SER A 226 -0.67 0.24 9.20
CA SER A 226 -1.96 0.52 8.56
C SER A 226 -3.12 -0.32 9.10
N GLY A 227 -2.82 -1.44 9.78
CA GLY A 227 -3.84 -2.31 10.37
C GLY A 227 -3.28 -3.40 11.24
N VAL A 228 -4.17 -3.96 12.04
CA VAL A 228 -3.98 -5.12 12.91
C VAL A 228 -5.08 -6.12 12.56
N ILE A 229 -4.71 -7.26 12.00
CA ILE A 229 -5.65 -8.30 11.57
C ILE A 229 -5.35 -9.58 12.35
N VAL A 230 -6.31 -10.04 13.14
CA VAL A 230 -6.20 -11.30 13.86
C VAL A 230 -6.77 -12.42 12.99
N LEU A 231 -5.98 -13.46 12.72
CA LEU A 231 -6.41 -14.60 11.91
C LEU A 231 -6.06 -15.92 12.61
N PRO A 232 -6.82 -17.01 12.34
CA PRO A 232 -6.44 -18.34 12.80
C PRO A 232 -5.00 -18.68 12.42
N ALA A 233 -4.26 -19.33 13.31
CA ALA A 233 -2.84 -19.65 13.08
C ALA A 233 -2.60 -20.54 11.84
N ASN A 234 -3.59 -21.34 11.44
CA ASN A 234 -3.57 -22.18 10.25
C ASN A 234 -4.14 -21.49 8.99
N HIS A 235 -4.51 -20.21 9.07
CA HIS A 235 -5.06 -19.47 7.93
C HIS A 235 -4.04 -19.32 6.81
N ASN A 236 -4.46 -19.44 5.54
CA ASN A 236 -3.57 -19.43 4.35
C ASN A 236 -2.70 -18.17 4.26
N VAL A 237 -3.21 -17.01 4.68
CA VAL A 237 -2.44 -15.76 4.73
C VAL A 237 -1.29 -15.87 5.72
N VAL A 238 -1.53 -16.46 6.88
CA VAL A 238 -0.54 -16.64 7.95
C VAL A 238 0.51 -17.66 7.54
N ALA A 239 0.08 -18.87 7.16
CA ALA A 239 0.97 -19.98 6.84
C ALA A 239 2.02 -19.64 5.77
N GLY A 240 1.63 -18.86 4.75
CA GLY A 240 2.55 -18.42 3.70
C GLY A 240 3.54 -17.32 4.12
N LYS A 241 3.37 -16.70 5.29
CA LYS A 241 4.25 -15.61 5.75
C LYS A 241 5.30 -16.05 6.79
N ILE A 242 5.08 -17.18 7.45
CA ILE A 242 5.97 -17.72 8.51
C ILE A 242 6.90 -18.82 8.02
N THR A 243 6.97 -19.06 6.71
CA THR A 243 7.80 -20.13 6.16
C THR A 243 9.27 -19.69 6.14
N ASP A 244 10.15 -20.58 6.61
CA ASP A 244 11.60 -20.41 6.58
C ASP A 244 12.11 -20.11 5.15
N PRO A 245 12.94 -19.05 4.97
CA PRO A 245 13.50 -18.66 3.68
C PRO A 245 14.22 -19.77 2.93
N ASP A 246 15.07 -20.55 3.59
CA ASP A 246 15.82 -21.64 2.95
C ASP A 246 14.90 -22.77 2.48
N ARG A 247 13.83 -23.01 3.25
CA ARG A 247 12.78 -23.96 2.84
C ARG A 247 12.05 -23.47 1.59
N ILE A 248 11.75 -22.17 1.49
CA ILE A 248 11.12 -21.59 0.31
C ILE A 248 11.99 -21.80 -0.93
N LEU A 249 13.29 -21.52 -0.84
CA LEU A 249 14.23 -21.73 -1.96
C LEU A 249 14.27 -23.18 -2.40
N ARG A 250 14.38 -24.13 -1.45
CA ARG A 250 14.39 -25.57 -1.76
C ARG A 250 13.07 -26.02 -2.39
N LEU A 251 11.93 -25.65 -1.83
CA LEU A 251 10.62 -25.99 -2.38
C LEU A 251 10.44 -25.42 -3.80
N THR A 252 10.91 -24.21 -4.03
CA THR A 252 10.85 -23.58 -5.34
C THR A 252 11.60 -24.38 -6.40
N GLN A 253 12.80 -24.86 -6.08
CA GLN A 253 13.61 -25.68 -7.00
C GLN A 253 12.97 -27.01 -7.34
N ILE A 254 12.19 -27.59 -6.44
CA ILE A 254 11.59 -28.92 -6.58
C ILE A 254 10.19 -28.84 -7.21
N ALA A 255 9.36 -27.89 -6.75
CA ALA A 255 7.93 -27.88 -7.02
C ALA A 255 7.48 -26.86 -8.08
N CYS A 256 8.33 -25.92 -8.50
CA CYS A 256 7.94 -24.93 -9.51
C CYS A 256 7.66 -25.58 -10.87
N CYS A 257 6.40 -25.63 -11.28
CA CYS A 257 5.97 -26.25 -12.54
C CYS A 257 6.11 -25.34 -13.77
N GLN A 258 6.73 -24.16 -13.65
CA GLN A 258 6.98 -23.21 -14.76
C GLN A 258 5.70 -22.77 -15.53
N CYS A 259 4.56 -22.70 -14.87
CA CYS A 259 3.28 -22.34 -15.48
C CYS A 259 3.14 -20.87 -15.90
N MET A 260 4.13 -20.03 -15.61
CA MET A 260 4.23 -18.60 -15.92
C MET A 260 3.19 -17.68 -15.26
N ARG A 261 2.22 -18.19 -14.50
CA ARG A 261 1.16 -17.37 -13.89
C ARG A 261 1.67 -16.21 -13.03
N CYS A 262 2.79 -16.41 -12.33
CA CYS A 262 3.45 -15.35 -11.55
C CYS A 262 3.95 -14.18 -12.41
N THR A 263 4.34 -14.43 -13.66
CA THR A 263 4.72 -13.40 -14.64
C THR A 263 3.50 -12.76 -15.27
N ASP A 264 2.54 -13.59 -15.70
CA ASP A 264 1.32 -13.14 -16.35
C ASP A 264 0.49 -12.16 -15.51
N THR A 265 0.56 -12.27 -14.19
CA THR A 265 -0.16 -11.38 -13.25
C THR A 265 0.74 -10.31 -12.64
N CYS A 266 2.03 -10.29 -12.95
CA CYS A 266 2.97 -9.34 -12.36
C CYS A 266 2.70 -7.92 -12.87
N PRO A 267 2.39 -6.94 -12.00
CA PRO A 267 2.09 -5.57 -12.43
C PRO A 267 3.28 -4.90 -13.11
N ARG A 268 4.52 -5.22 -12.73
CA ARG A 268 5.72 -4.71 -13.39
C ARG A 268 5.86 -5.26 -14.80
N ASN A 269 5.66 -6.58 -14.98
CA ASN A 269 5.68 -7.19 -16.31
C ASN A 269 4.55 -6.65 -17.20
N LEU A 270 3.36 -6.48 -16.65
CA LEU A 270 2.21 -5.92 -17.38
C LEU A 270 2.44 -4.46 -17.82
N LEU A 271 3.22 -3.68 -17.07
CA LEU A 271 3.66 -2.33 -17.45
C LEU A 271 4.80 -2.33 -18.48
N GLY A 272 5.29 -3.49 -18.90
CA GLY A 272 6.36 -3.62 -19.88
C GLY A 272 7.77 -3.66 -19.29
N HIS A 273 7.89 -3.73 -17.96
CA HIS A 273 9.19 -3.90 -17.32
C HIS A 273 9.73 -5.33 -17.45
N ALA A 274 11.05 -5.50 -17.40
CA ALA A 274 11.72 -6.78 -17.63
C ALA A 274 11.59 -7.79 -16.45
N LEU A 275 10.75 -7.52 -15.44
CA LEU A 275 10.53 -8.47 -14.35
C LEU A 275 9.76 -9.70 -14.83
N VAL A 276 10.43 -10.84 -14.87
CA VAL A 276 9.89 -12.13 -15.32
C VAL A 276 10.03 -13.16 -14.18
N PRO A 277 9.12 -13.15 -13.17
CA PRO A 277 9.27 -13.97 -11.97
C PRO A 277 9.48 -15.46 -12.22
N HIS A 278 8.81 -16.08 -13.20
CA HIS A 278 9.00 -17.51 -13.48
C HIS A 278 10.43 -17.85 -13.95
N MET A 279 11.11 -16.93 -14.63
CA MET A 279 12.51 -17.12 -15.05
C MET A 279 13.46 -17.02 -13.86
N ILE A 280 13.19 -16.13 -12.90
CA ILE A 280 13.92 -16.05 -11.62
C ILE A 280 13.78 -17.39 -10.89
N MET A 281 12.54 -17.89 -10.73
CA MET A 281 12.25 -19.19 -10.08
C MET A 281 12.98 -20.34 -10.73
N ARG A 282 13.04 -20.37 -12.07
CA ARG A 282 13.74 -21.42 -12.84
C ARG A 282 15.25 -21.40 -12.62
N ASN A 283 15.81 -20.20 -12.52
CA ASN A 283 17.26 -20.01 -12.57
C ASN A 283 17.91 -19.82 -11.19
N LEU A 284 17.21 -20.13 -10.10
CA LEU A 284 17.74 -19.99 -8.72
C LEU A 284 19.08 -20.70 -8.51
N ARG A 285 19.34 -21.79 -9.26
CA ARG A 285 20.60 -22.54 -9.18
C ARG A 285 21.82 -21.78 -9.73
N LEU A 286 21.62 -20.72 -10.51
CA LEU A 286 22.70 -19.90 -11.05
C LEU A 286 23.30 -18.93 -10.02
N GLY A 287 22.69 -18.84 -8.84
CA GLY A 287 23.12 -17.95 -7.77
C GLY A 287 22.63 -16.50 -7.96
N VAL A 288 22.64 -15.75 -6.86
CA VAL A 288 22.05 -14.41 -6.78
C VAL A 288 22.78 -13.35 -7.63
N THR A 289 24.04 -13.56 -7.96
CA THR A 289 24.85 -12.61 -8.77
C THR A 289 24.64 -12.77 -10.28
N HIS A 290 23.83 -13.73 -10.71
CA HIS A 290 23.52 -13.88 -12.13
C HIS A 290 22.66 -12.72 -12.62
N LYS A 291 22.94 -12.18 -13.82
CA LYS A 291 22.27 -11.00 -14.39
C LYS A 291 20.73 -11.06 -14.35
N LEU A 292 20.13 -12.23 -14.57
CA LEU A 292 18.67 -12.44 -14.44
C LEU A 292 18.12 -12.14 -13.04
N MET A 293 18.95 -12.26 -12.00
CA MET A 293 18.51 -12.00 -10.63
C MET A 293 18.39 -10.50 -10.33
N GLU A 294 19.06 -9.64 -11.09
CA GLU A 294 18.93 -8.19 -10.97
C GLU A 294 17.51 -7.71 -11.25
N ASP A 295 16.72 -8.48 -12.02
CA ASP A 295 15.30 -8.17 -12.26
C ASP A 295 14.47 -8.21 -10.98
N ALA A 296 14.90 -8.92 -9.94
CA ALA A 296 14.25 -8.89 -8.63
C ALA A 296 14.28 -7.51 -7.97
N LEU A 297 15.25 -6.65 -8.29
CA LEU A 297 15.38 -5.29 -7.74
C LEU A 297 14.16 -4.39 -8.05
N ILE A 298 13.46 -4.65 -9.17
CA ILE A 298 12.27 -3.88 -9.54
C ILE A 298 10.95 -4.48 -9.01
N CYS A 299 11.02 -5.56 -8.24
CA CYS A 299 9.84 -6.16 -7.62
C CYS A 299 9.22 -5.21 -6.60
N SER A 300 7.92 -4.90 -6.74
CA SER A 300 7.15 -4.11 -5.77
C SER A 300 6.67 -4.89 -4.56
N GLU A 301 6.95 -6.20 -4.52
CA GLU A 301 6.57 -7.09 -3.42
C GLU A 301 5.05 -7.14 -3.11
N CYS A 302 4.22 -6.84 -4.10
CA CYS A 302 2.76 -6.77 -3.96
C CYS A 302 2.07 -8.11 -3.59
N GLY A 303 2.77 -9.25 -3.67
CA GLY A 303 2.24 -10.54 -3.23
C GLY A 303 1.32 -11.28 -4.20
N ILE A 304 0.90 -10.70 -5.33
CA ILE A 304 -0.01 -11.37 -6.30
C ILE A 304 0.53 -12.72 -6.76
N CYS A 305 1.80 -12.76 -7.15
CA CYS A 305 2.44 -13.96 -7.66
C CYS A 305 2.47 -15.12 -6.65
N GLU A 306 2.50 -14.79 -5.36
CA GLU A 306 2.52 -15.74 -4.25
C GLU A 306 1.10 -16.13 -3.82
N LYS A 307 0.30 -15.14 -3.42
CA LYS A 307 -1.00 -15.38 -2.75
C LYS A 307 -2.12 -15.73 -3.71
N TYR A 308 -2.04 -15.27 -4.96
CA TYR A 308 -3.10 -15.48 -5.94
C TYR A 308 -2.71 -16.41 -7.08
N ALA A 309 -1.55 -16.20 -7.70
CA ALA A 309 -1.20 -16.80 -8.98
C ALA A 309 -0.57 -18.18 -8.89
N CYS A 310 0.25 -18.46 -7.85
CA CYS A 310 1.02 -19.71 -7.79
C CYS A 310 0.15 -20.92 -7.45
N PRO A 311 -0.03 -21.90 -8.37
CA PRO A 311 -0.80 -23.11 -8.08
C PRO A 311 -0.05 -24.07 -7.17
N MET A 312 1.30 -23.97 -7.14
CA MET A 312 2.16 -24.84 -6.35
C MET A 312 2.46 -24.31 -4.96
N LEU A 313 1.89 -23.13 -4.60
CA LEU A 313 2.08 -22.44 -3.31
C LEU A 313 3.56 -22.22 -2.95
N VAL A 314 4.46 -22.22 -3.93
CA VAL A 314 5.82 -21.70 -3.76
C VAL A 314 5.75 -20.17 -3.81
N SER A 315 6.61 -19.48 -3.08
CA SER A 315 6.48 -18.05 -2.84
C SER A 315 7.38 -17.18 -3.75
N PRO A 316 6.97 -16.88 -5.02
CA PRO A 316 7.81 -16.09 -5.93
C PRO A 316 8.14 -14.70 -5.38
N ARG A 317 7.20 -14.08 -4.62
CA ARG A 317 7.45 -12.81 -3.94
C ARG A 317 8.61 -12.91 -2.96
N GLU A 318 8.58 -13.92 -2.09
CA GLU A 318 9.61 -14.09 -1.05
C GLU A 318 10.97 -14.42 -1.67
N VAL A 319 11.00 -15.23 -2.73
CA VAL A 319 12.22 -15.46 -3.52
C VAL A 319 12.79 -14.14 -4.07
N ASN A 320 11.96 -13.32 -4.71
CA ASN A 320 12.41 -12.03 -5.22
C ASN A 320 12.89 -11.10 -4.10
N LYS A 321 12.21 -11.09 -2.95
CA LYS A 321 12.59 -10.29 -1.79
C LYS A 321 13.95 -10.68 -1.23
N GLN A 322 14.23 -11.98 -1.10
CA GLN A 322 15.53 -12.47 -0.63
C GLN A 322 16.65 -12.14 -1.62
N ILE A 323 16.44 -12.34 -2.92
CA ILE A 323 17.41 -11.97 -3.95
C ILE A 323 17.66 -10.46 -3.92
N LYS A 324 16.61 -9.65 -3.84
CA LYS A 324 16.71 -8.20 -3.74
C LYS A 324 17.53 -7.76 -2.54
N ALA A 325 17.26 -8.36 -1.35
CA ALA A 325 18.02 -8.07 -0.14
C ALA A 325 19.51 -8.42 -0.31
N ALA A 326 19.81 -9.62 -0.82
CA ALA A 326 21.19 -10.07 -1.03
C ALA A 326 21.95 -9.23 -2.09
N LEU A 327 21.26 -8.75 -3.14
CA LEU A 327 21.85 -7.85 -4.12
C LEU A 327 22.12 -6.46 -3.54
N MET A 328 21.19 -5.92 -2.74
CA MET A 328 21.34 -4.63 -2.08
C MET A 328 22.49 -4.65 -1.05
N GLU A 329 22.62 -5.72 -0.28
CA GLU A 329 23.71 -5.93 0.67
C GLU A 329 25.08 -5.89 -0.03
N LYS A 330 25.16 -6.46 -1.23
CA LYS A 330 26.38 -6.43 -2.09
C LYS A 330 26.57 -5.11 -2.83
N GLY A 331 25.72 -4.11 -2.61
CA GLY A 331 25.79 -2.80 -3.28
C GLY A 331 25.40 -2.84 -4.78
N HIS A 332 24.80 -3.94 -5.25
CA HIS A 332 24.32 -4.01 -6.62
C HIS A 332 23.21 -2.99 -6.88
N ARG A 333 23.37 -2.23 -7.95
CA ARG A 333 22.35 -1.32 -8.48
C ARG A 333 22.05 -1.73 -9.90
N ARG A 334 20.77 -1.88 -10.22
CA ARG A 334 20.36 -2.12 -11.61
C ARG A 334 20.58 -0.84 -12.44
N GLU A 335 21.18 -0.99 -13.62
CA GLU A 335 21.22 0.09 -14.59
C GLU A 335 19.79 0.47 -14.98
N ARG A 336 19.49 1.78 -14.89
CA ARG A 336 18.20 2.30 -15.33
C ARG A 336 18.15 2.35 -16.85
N LYS A 337 17.21 1.66 -17.44
CA LYS A 337 16.92 1.79 -18.85
C LYS A 337 16.11 3.06 -19.08
N LYS A 338 16.58 3.89 -20.02
CA LYS A 338 15.86 5.11 -20.44
C LYS A 338 14.88 4.86 -21.59
N ASP A 339 14.59 3.61 -21.91
CA ASP A 339 13.72 3.21 -23.02
C ASP A 339 12.26 3.62 -22.73
N GLU A 340 11.50 3.86 -23.78
CA GLU A 340 10.04 3.96 -23.70
C GLU A 340 9.47 2.59 -23.37
N PHE A 341 8.88 2.45 -22.20
CA PHE A 341 8.19 1.23 -21.79
C PHE A 341 6.74 1.26 -22.31
N LYS A 342 6.34 0.20 -22.99
CA LYS A 342 4.97 0.04 -23.48
C LYS A 342 4.27 -1.02 -22.65
N PRO A 343 3.10 -0.70 -22.07
CA PRO A 343 2.35 -1.68 -21.33
C PRO A 343 1.92 -2.83 -22.24
N SER A 344 1.84 -4.02 -21.65
CA SER A 344 1.36 -5.22 -22.33
C SER A 344 -0.10 -5.02 -22.80
N PHE A 345 -0.46 -5.56 -23.94
CA PHE A 345 -1.83 -5.67 -24.41
C PHE A 345 -2.76 -6.28 -23.35
N PHE A 346 -2.23 -7.16 -22.51
CA PHE A 346 -2.97 -7.85 -21.47
C PHE A 346 -3.11 -7.03 -20.15
N MET A 347 -2.57 -5.81 -20.07
CA MET A 347 -2.57 -5.01 -18.83
C MET A 347 -3.98 -4.89 -18.21
N LYS A 348 -5.00 -4.63 -19.02
CA LYS A 348 -6.40 -4.54 -18.55
C LYS A 348 -7.05 -5.91 -18.31
N VAL A 349 -6.76 -6.90 -19.15
CA VAL A 349 -7.43 -8.22 -19.13
C VAL A 349 -6.94 -9.09 -17.97
N ARG A 350 -5.65 -8.94 -17.56
CA ARG A 350 -5.04 -9.76 -16.49
C ARG A 350 -5.12 -9.12 -15.10
N ARG A 351 -5.92 -8.07 -14.94
CA ARG A 351 -6.20 -7.48 -13.61
C ARG A 351 -6.92 -8.48 -12.72
N ILE A 352 -6.57 -8.45 -11.44
CA ILE A 352 -7.19 -9.31 -10.45
C ILE A 352 -8.27 -8.52 -9.72
N PRO A 353 -9.56 -8.77 -9.95
CA PRO A 353 -10.64 -8.10 -9.22
C PRO A 353 -10.50 -8.33 -7.72
N SER A 354 -10.69 -7.28 -6.91
CA SER A 354 -10.53 -7.36 -5.45
C SER A 354 -11.39 -8.47 -4.84
N LYS A 355 -12.61 -8.64 -5.31
CA LYS A 355 -13.51 -9.72 -4.86
C LYS A 355 -12.92 -11.12 -5.06
N ARG A 356 -12.27 -11.38 -6.21
CA ARG A 356 -11.61 -12.67 -6.46
C ARG A 356 -10.40 -12.88 -5.53
N LEU A 357 -9.69 -11.81 -5.21
CA LEU A 357 -8.56 -11.86 -4.29
C LEU A 357 -9.04 -12.24 -2.88
N VAL A 358 -10.06 -11.55 -2.37
CA VAL A 358 -10.68 -11.83 -1.05
C VAL A 358 -11.15 -13.29 -0.96
N GLN A 359 -11.83 -13.80 -1.99
CA GLN A 359 -12.26 -15.20 -2.07
C GLN A 359 -11.07 -16.18 -2.06
N LYS A 360 -10.03 -15.90 -2.88
CA LYS A 360 -8.84 -16.77 -2.94
C LYS A 360 -8.08 -16.81 -1.63
N LEU A 361 -8.05 -15.70 -0.90
CA LEU A 361 -7.43 -15.58 0.41
C LEU A 361 -8.31 -16.13 1.54
N GLN A 362 -9.55 -16.53 1.28
CA GLN A 362 -10.52 -16.99 2.28
C GLN A 362 -10.84 -15.91 3.34
N LEU A 363 -10.83 -14.66 2.94
CA LEU A 363 -11.08 -13.51 3.84
C LEU A 363 -12.55 -13.05 3.84
N GLY A 364 -13.44 -13.74 3.13
CA GLY A 364 -14.83 -13.29 2.96
C GLY A 364 -15.61 -13.13 4.26
N ALA A 365 -15.29 -13.91 5.29
CA ALA A 365 -15.92 -13.79 6.61
C ALA A 365 -15.54 -12.49 7.34
N TYR A 366 -14.38 -11.92 6.99
CA TYR A 366 -13.84 -10.69 7.61
C TYR A 366 -14.00 -9.46 6.71
N ASP A 367 -14.44 -9.66 5.45
CA ASP A 367 -14.72 -8.58 4.50
C ASP A 367 -16.08 -7.98 4.85
N THR A 368 -16.14 -7.34 5.99
CA THR A 368 -17.31 -6.56 6.41
C THR A 368 -17.41 -5.37 5.46
N HIS A 369 -18.59 -5.17 4.88
CA HIS A 369 -18.88 -4.16 3.87
C HIS A 369 -18.38 -2.76 4.27
N PRO A 370 -18.04 -1.86 3.32
CA PRO A 370 -17.63 -0.48 3.60
C PRO A 370 -18.56 0.29 4.57
N ASP A 371 -19.77 -0.17 4.74
CA ASP A 371 -20.73 0.39 5.69
C ASP A 371 -20.47 0.05 7.17
N TYR A 372 -19.59 -0.89 7.48
CA TYR A 372 -19.31 -1.19 8.88
C TYR A 372 -18.63 -0.01 9.61
N SER A 373 -17.93 0.84 8.88
CA SER A 373 -17.36 2.08 9.41
C SER A 373 -18.43 3.12 9.78
N ALA A 374 -19.63 3.05 9.20
CA ALA A 374 -20.69 4.02 9.42
C ALA A 374 -21.56 3.69 10.63
N GLN A 375 -21.74 2.40 10.97
CA GLN A 375 -22.68 1.98 12.01
C GLN A 375 -22.00 1.68 13.37
N ASP A 376 -20.72 1.23 13.36
CA ASP A 376 -20.04 0.77 14.58
C ASP A 376 -18.73 1.50 14.91
N SER A 377 -18.32 2.49 14.11
CA SER A 377 -17.09 3.25 14.35
C SER A 377 -17.26 4.22 15.52
N LYS A 378 -17.33 3.67 16.72
CA LYS A 378 -16.97 4.44 17.91
C LYS A 378 -15.46 4.61 17.89
N VAL A 379 -14.99 5.63 17.16
CA VAL A 379 -13.71 6.23 17.49
C VAL A 379 -13.86 6.70 18.94
N LYS A 380 -13.46 5.86 19.88
CA LYS A 380 -13.32 6.29 21.25
C LYS A 380 -12.19 7.33 21.22
N LYS A 381 -12.58 8.61 21.08
CA LYS A 381 -11.75 9.68 21.60
C LYS A 381 -11.53 9.30 23.05
N ARG A 382 -10.30 8.97 23.45
CA ARG A 382 -9.93 9.18 24.84
C ARG A 382 -10.16 10.67 25.04
N SER A 383 -11.28 11.00 25.69
CA SER A 383 -11.49 12.31 26.26
C SER A 383 -10.29 12.59 27.13
N GLU A 384 -9.69 13.75 26.93
CA GLU A 384 -8.78 14.39 27.85
C GLU A 384 -9.36 14.26 29.25
N GLU A 385 -8.77 13.42 30.09
CA GLU A 385 -8.72 13.56 31.52
C GLU A 385 -7.35 14.00 31.94
#